data_1457f621218507c37714b021dec7eb31
#
_entry.id   1457f621218507c37714b021dec7eb31
#
_cell.length_a   1.000
_cell.length_b   1.000
_cell.length_c   1.000
_cell.angle_alpha   90.00
_cell.angle_beta   90.00
_cell.angle_gamma   90.00
#
_symmetry.space_group_name_H-M   'P 1'
#
loop_
_entity.id
_entity.type
_entity.pdbx_description
1 polymer ?
#
loop_
_entity_poly.entity_id
_entity_poly.type
_entity_poly.pdbx_seq_one_letter_code
_entity_poly.pdbx_strand_id
1 'polypeptide(L)'
;MKGLDAHLALRRGALEIDVTLAVPPGEVLALVGPNGAGKSSALRALAGLTAIDSGHVVLGDAVLDDPATGVRVPTPQRDLTMVFQDPLLFPHLSVRDNVAFGLRHHPGAGRVRRGLARSRADEALGRTGLAELARRKAAHLSGGQRQRVAIVRALACDPALLLLDEPTSALDVAVTTQVRAFLRRHVREFGGVTVLVSHDPLDAFVLADRVAVLEDGRVTQLGAPDEIARRPRTEYVAHLMGMNLMRDGTTYRTFSPTSVTLYRERPVTSARNLWSLRITSLVPHGDAVRVQLRGAVSLVADVTRGAVADLDLHEDVEVWASVKETEVTTFED
;
A
#
# COMPACT_ATOMS: atom_id res chain seq x y z
N MET A 1 -21.94 10.03 9.46
CA MET A 1 -20.65 10.23 10.19
C MET A 1 -19.73 11.04 9.29
N LYS A 2 -19.00 12.01 9.85
CA LYS A 2 -17.94 12.70 9.10
C LYS A 2 -16.73 11.79 9.04
N GLY A 3 -15.93 11.84 7.95
CA GLY A 3 -14.77 10.98 7.74
C GLY A 3 -13.53 11.39 8.52
N LEU A 4 -12.36 10.98 8.01
CA LEU A 4 -11.05 11.44 8.45
C LEU A 4 -10.66 12.67 7.63
N ASP A 5 -10.22 13.73 8.31
CA ASP A 5 -9.54 14.90 7.75
C ASP A 5 -8.23 15.10 8.51
N ALA A 6 -7.11 15.00 7.80
CA ALA A 6 -5.80 15.08 8.42
C ALA A 6 -4.80 15.81 7.54
N HIS A 7 -4.07 16.74 8.14
CA HIS A 7 -2.85 17.32 7.61
C HIS A 7 -1.70 16.96 8.56
N LEU A 8 -0.78 16.16 8.07
CA LEU A 8 0.32 15.60 8.86
C LEU A 8 1.63 16.25 8.41
N ALA A 9 2.14 17.20 9.19
CA ALA A 9 3.47 17.75 8.99
C ALA A 9 4.35 17.31 10.17
N LEU A 10 5.39 16.52 9.87
CA LEU A 10 6.32 15.99 10.87
C LEU A 10 7.68 15.63 10.26
N ARG A 11 8.72 15.66 11.08
CA ARG A 11 10.08 15.31 10.66
C ARG A 11 10.53 13.97 11.23
N ARG A 12 11.15 13.13 10.39
CA ARG A 12 11.72 11.84 10.76
C ARG A 12 13.13 11.71 10.22
N GLY A 13 14.12 11.99 11.03
CA GLY A 13 15.51 12.08 10.57
C GLY A 13 15.68 13.17 9.52
N ALA A 14 16.09 12.80 8.32
CA ALA A 14 16.22 13.71 7.19
C ALA A 14 14.91 13.88 6.38
N LEU A 15 13.91 13.01 6.59
CA LEU A 15 12.65 13.06 5.84
C LEU A 15 11.69 14.06 6.47
N GLU A 16 11.20 14.99 5.68
CA GLU A 16 10.07 15.87 6.00
C GLU A 16 8.81 15.27 5.39
N ILE A 17 7.80 15.01 6.23
CA ILE A 17 6.51 14.47 5.82
C ILE A 17 5.50 15.60 5.88
N ASP A 18 4.85 15.85 4.75
CA ASP A 18 3.79 16.85 4.60
C ASP A 18 2.67 16.24 3.75
N VAL A 19 1.67 15.68 4.42
CA VAL A 19 0.64 14.84 3.81
C VAL A 19 -0.75 15.27 4.24
N THR A 20 -1.60 15.58 3.26
CA THR A 20 -3.03 15.85 3.50
C THR A 20 -3.87 14.65 3.04
N LEU A 21 -4.74 14.18 3.92
CA LEU A 21 -5.64 13.05 3.68
C LEU A 21 -7.06 13.43 4.05
N ALA A 22 -7.99 13.22 3.12
CA ALA A 22 -9.43 13.33 3.36
C ALA A 22 -10.08 12.02 2.94
N VAL A 23 -10.67 11.28 3.92
CA VAL A 23 -11.23 9.95 3.68
C VAL A 23 -12.65 9.90 4.22
N PRO A 24 -13.67 9.78 3.37
CA PRO A 24 -15.06 9.60 3.78
C PRO A 24 -15.29 8.32 4.59
N PRO A 25 -16.37 8.24 5.39
CA PRO A 25 -16.78 6.98 6.01
C PRO A 25 -17.10 5.91 4.97
N GLY A 26 -16.73 4.67 5.26
CA GLY A 26 -16.91 3.53 4.36
C GLY A 26 -15.90 3.43 3.23
N GLU A 27 -15.00 4.41 3.09
CA GLU A 27 -13.95 4.41 2.07
C GLU A 27 -12.66 3.79 2.60
N VAL A 28 -11.97 3.07 1.72
CA VAL A 28 -10.63 2.53 1.93
C VAL A 28 -9.63 3.36 1.14
N LEU A 29 -8.75 4.08 1.84
CA LEU A 29 -7.62 4.78 1.24
C LEU A 29 -6.34 3.94 1.39
N ALA A 30 -5.69 3.57 0.29
CA ALA A 30 -4.37 2.97 0.32
C ALA A 30 -3.27 4.04 0.20
N LEU A 31 -2.26 3.98 1.07
CA LEU A 31 -1.01 4.71 0.95
C LEU A 31 0.04 3.78 0.34
N VAL A 32 0.47 4.07 -0.87
CA VAL A 32 1.54 3.36 -1.58
C VAL A 32 2.74 4.27 -1.81
N GLY A 33 3.91 3.72 -2.07
CA GLY A 33 5.11 4.53 -2.31
C GLY A 33 6.37 3.71 -2.04
N PRO A 34 7.56 4.21 -2.43
CA PRO A 34 8.82 3.53 -2.18
C PRO A 34 9.11 3.36 -0.69
N ASN A 35 10.08 2.48 -0.38
CA ASN A 35 10.55 2.32 1.00
C ASN A 35 11.17 3.64 1.49
N GLY A 36 10.86 4.00 2.72
CA GLY A 36 11.33 5.27 3.28
C GLY A 36 10.49 6.50 2.94
N ALA A 37 9.46 6.42 2.09
CA ALA A 37 8.62 7.55 1.71
C ALA A 37 7.78 8.18 2.84
N GLY A 38 7.71 7.53 4.02
CA GLY A 38 6.99 8.08 5.18
C GLY A 38 5.63 7.42 5.46
N LYS A 39 5.21 6.40 4.70
CA LYS A 39 3.89 5.74 4.82
C LYS A 39 3.54 5.28 6.25
N SER A 40 4.38 4.44 6.85
CA SER A 40 4.16 3.96 8.23
C SER A 40 4.29 5.08 9.27
N SER A 41 5.06 6.14 8.98
CA SER A 41 5.13 7.32 9.85
C SER A 41 3.83 8.10 9.82
N ALA A 42 3.24 8.32 8.64
CA ALA A 42 1.92 8.92 8.50
C ALA A 42 0.84 8.11 9.22
N LEU A 43 0.86 6.77 9.06
CA LEU A 43 -0.09 5.88 9.76
C LEU A 43 0.05 5.97 11.29
N ARG A 44 1.29 6.00 11.79
CA ARG A 44 1.57 6.15 13.23
C ARG A 44 1.19 7.52 13.76
N ALA A 45 1.30 8.57 12.95
CA ALA A 45 0.83 9.91 13.32
C ALA A 45 -0.71 9.92 13.45
N LEU A 46 -1.46 9.34 12.51
CA LEU A 46 -2.90 9.17 12.63
C LEU A 46 -3.30 8.41 13.91
N ALA A 47 -2.54 7.37 14.24
CA ALA A 47 -2.76 6.60 15.47
C ALA A 47 -2.40 7.36 16.77
N GLY A 48 -1.71 8.52 16.69
CA GLY A 48 -1.20 9.24 17.84
C GLY A 48 0.04 8.61 18.49
N LEU A 49 0.65 7.62 17.82
CA LEU A 49 1.91 6.97 18.23
C LEU A 49 3.12 7.87 17.95
N THR A 50 2.98 8.79 17.02
CA THR A 50 3.98 9.81 16.68
C THR A 50 3.30 11.17 16.73
N ALA A 51 3.95 12.16 17.34
CA ALA A 51 3.45 13.53 17.30
C ALA A 51 3.62 14.12 15.91
N ILE A 52 2.70 14.96 15.50
CA ILE A 52 2.86 15.87 14.37
C ILE A 52 3.47 17.19 14.86
N ASP A 53 4.27 17.84 14.02
CA ASP A 53 4.91 19.13 14.35
C ASP A 53 3.95 20.29 14.06
N SER A 54 3.12 20.15 13.01
CA SER A 54 2.03 21.07 12.66
C SER A 54 0.96 20.33 11.85
N GLY A 55 -0.18 21.00 11.62
CA GLY A 55 -1.33 20.41 10.94
C GLY A 55 -2.40 19.95 11.94
N HIS A 56 -3.18 18.93 11.55
CA HIS A 56 -4.27 18.43 12.39
C HIS A 56 -4.64 16.99 12.05
N VAL A 57 -5.32 16.33 12.98
CA VAL A 57 -6.02 15.05 12.76
C VAL A 57 -7.43 15.18 13.34
N VAL A 58 -8.43 15.14 12.49
CA VAL A 58 -9.84 15.20 12.84
C VAL A 58 -10.55 13.92 12.37
N LEU A 59 -11.23 13.24 13.26
CA LEU A 59 -12.03 12.06 12.97
C LEU A 59 -13.50 12.30 13.36
N GLY A 60 -14.36 12.34 12.38
CA GLY A 60 -15.74 12.74 12.62
C GLY A 60 -15.85 14.20 13.04
N ASP A 61 -16.29 14.42 14.28
CA ASP A 61 -16.37 15.75 14.91
C ASP A 61 -15.27 15.94 15.98
N ALA A 62 -14.42 14.93 16.20
CA ALA A 62 -13.39 14.94 17.24
C ALA A 62 -12.03 15.38 16.68
N VAL A 63 -11.43 16.43 17.24
CA VAL A 63 -10.05 16.80 16.99
C VAL A 63 -9.17 15.86 17.82
N LEU A 64 -8.35 15.03 17.16
CA LEU A 64 -7.47 14.04 17.81
C LEU A 64 -6.05 14.58 18.01
N ASP A 65 -5.60 15.44 17.13
CA ASP A 65 -4.29 16.09 17.22
C ASP A 65 -4.34 17.46 16.54
N ASP A 66 -3.84 18.49 17.20
CA ASP A 66 -3.70 19.85 16.69
C ASP A 66 -2.68 20.62 17.53
N PRO A 67 -1.41 20.67 17.09
CA PRO A 67 -0.36 21.38 17.83
C PRO A 67 -0.63 22.88 18.00
N ALA A 68 -1.38 23.52 17.07
CA ALA A 68 -1.67 24.96 17.15
C ALA A 68 -2.61 25.28 18.33
N THR A 69 -3.52 24.36 18.66
CA THR A 69 -4.46 24.50 19.80
C THR A 69 -3.99 23.71 21.03
N GLY A 70 -2.89 22.97 20.94
CA GLY A 70 -2.35 22.13 22.00
C GLY A 70 -3.17 20.86 22.27
N VAL A 71 -4.09 20.51 21.37
CA VAL A 71 -4.88 19.27 21.49
C VAL A 71 -4.04 18.08 21.05
N ARG A 72 -3.90 17.07 21.93
CA ARG A 72 -3.31 15.77 21.61
C ARG A 72 -4.00 14.67 22.40
N VAL A 73 -4.95 14.00 21.76
CA VAL A 73 -5.65 12.86 22.35
C VAL A 73 -4.70 11.66 22.41
N PRO A 74 -4.46 11.06 23.58
CA PRO A 74 -3.62 9.86 23.69
C PRO A 74 -4.19 8.69 22.89
N THR A 75 -3.32 7.88 22.26
CA THR A 75 -3.72 6.72 21.42
C THR A 75 -4.80 5.84 22.07
N PRO A 76 -4.74 5.47 23.38
CA PRO A 76 -5.78 4.64 23.99
C PRO A 76 -7.16 5.29 24.09
N GLN A 77 -7.27 6.59 23.85
CA GLN A 77 -8.54 7.34 23.89
C GLN A 77 -9.07 7.68 22.49
N ARG A 78 -8.32 7.39 21.43
CA ARG A 78 -8.74 7.57 20.05
C ARG A 78 -9.67 6.43 19.64
N ASP A 79 -10.80 6.74 19.01
CA ASP A 79 -11.73 5.73 18.47
C ASP A 79 -11.18 5.11 17.18
N LEU A 80 -10.08 4.40 17.32
CA LEU A 80 -9.38 3.71 16.24
C LEU A 80 -8.81 2.37 16.67
N THR A 81 -8.55 1.52 15.69
CA THR A 81 -7.75 0.30 15.86
C THR A 81 -6.67 0.23 14.80
N MET A 82 -5.54 -0.37 15.16
CA MET A 82 -4.41 -0.56 14.24
C MET A 82 -4.00 -2.02 14.20
N VAL A 83 -3.86 -2.54 12.98
CA VAL A 83 -3.23 -3.82 12.68
C VAL A 83 -1.82 -3.52 12.21
N PHE A 84 -0.82 -3.98 12.96
CA PHE A 84 0.58 -3.82 12.62
C PHE A 84 1.03 -4.91 11.64
N GLN A 85 2.15 -4.71 10.98
CA GLN A 85 2.81 -5.69 10.14
C GLN A 85 3.06 -7.01 10.88
N ASP A 86 3.58 -6.96 12.13
CA ASP A 86 3.50 -8.08 13.08
C ASP A 86 2.13 -8.03 13.77
N PRO A 87 1.34 -9.12 13.75
CA PRO A 87 -0.01 -9.17 14.33
C PRO A 87 -0.13 -8.80 15.81
N LEU A 88 0.97 -8.79 16.56
CA LEU A 88 1.04 -8.43 17.98
C LEU A 88 -0.07 -9.10 18.83
N LEU A 89 -0.32 -10.38 18.61
CA LEU A 89 -1.22 -11.16 19.44
C LEU A 89 -0.50 -11.56 20.75
N PHE A 90 -1.26 -11.61 21.84
CA PHE A 90 -0.75 -12.12 23.12
C PHE A 90 -0.58 -13.66 23.02
N PRO A 91 0.65 -14.19 22.97
CA PRO A 91 0.90 -15.58 22.62
C PRO A 91 0.36 -16.57 23.65
N HIS A 92 0.27 -16.17 24.91
CA HIS A 92 -0.23 -16.96 26.05
C HIS A 92 -1.76 -16.97 26.15
N LEU A 93 -2.46 -16.03 25.49
CA LEU A 93 -3.92 -15.98 25.46
C LEU A 93 -4.50 -16.85 24.34
N SER A 94 -5.75 -17.30 24.54
CA SER A 94 -6.54 -17.92 23.48
C SER A 94 -6.90 -16.86 22.40
N VAL A 95 -7.28 -17.33 21.20
CA VAL A 95 -7.79 -16.47 20.12
C VAL A 95 -9.00 -15.66 20.61
N ARG A 96 -9.95 -16.30 21.27
CA ARG A 96 -11.10 -15.63 21.92
C ARG A 96 -10.65 -14.53 22.88
N ASP A 97 -9.69 -14.82 23.77
CA ASP A 97 -9.25 -13.85 24.77
C ASP A 97 -8.43 -12.72 24.14
N ASN A 98 -7.72 -12.94 23.03
CA ASN A 98 -7.11 -11.90 22.22
C ASN A 98 -8.14 -10.92 21.63
N VAL A 99 -9.22 -11.44 21.03
CA VAL A 99 -10.32 -10.61 20.49
C VAL A 99 -11.06 -9.91 21.62
N ALA A 100 -11.39 -10.62 22.71
CA ALA A 100 -12.04 -10.05 23.87
C ALA A 100 -11.20 -8.96 24.58
N PHE A 101 -9.86 -9.01 24.48
CA PHE A 101 -8.98 -7.97 25.00
C PHE A 101 -9.22 -6.64 24.28
N GLY A 102 -9.29 -6.63 22.95
CA GLY A 102 -9.62 -5.42 22.18
C GLY A 102 -10.93 -4.81 22.65
N LEU A 103 -11.99 -5.61 22.67
CA LEU A 103 -13.35 -5.20 23.12
C LEU A 103 -13.40 -4.61 24.53
N ARG A 104 -12.50 -5.00 25.42
CA ARG A 104 -12.47 -4.51 26.82
C ARG A 104 -11.73 -3.20 27.00
N HIS A 105 -10.84 -2.88 26.08
CA HIS A 105 -9.89 -1.76 26.21
C HIS A 105 -10.10 -0.67 25.15
N HIS A 106 -11.03 -0.88 24.21
CA HIS A 106 -11.36 0.13 23.22
C HIS A 106 -12.19 1.26 23.85
N PRO A 107 -11.89 2.55 23.58
CA PRO A 107 -12.56 3.68 24.22
C PRO A 107 -14.06 3.73 23.96
N GLY A 108 -14.51 3.38 22.74
CA GLY A 108 -15.93 3.33 22.35
C GLY A 108 -16.73 2.20 23.02
N ALA A 109 -16.06 1.18 23.58
CA ALA A 109 -16.74 0.01 24.11
C ALA A 109 -17.27 0.19 25.55
N GLY A 110 -16.88 1.26 26.26
CA GLY A 110 -17.17 1.43 27.68
C GLY A 110 -16.55 0.30 28.54
N ARG A 111 -16.99 0.17 29.81
CA ARG A 111 -16.55 -0.95 30.67
C ARG A 111 -17.29 -2.25 30.33
N VAL A 112 -16.80 -2.99 29.31
CA VAL A 112 -17.39 -4.27 28.93
C VAL A 112 -16.94 -5.36 29.95
N ARG A 113 -17.91 -6.04 30.59
CA ARG A 113 -17.63 -7.17 31.48
C ARG A 113 -16.96 -8.31 30.71
N ARG A 114 -16.02 -9.03 31.33
CA ARG A 114 -15.24 -10.13 30.68
C ARG A 114 -16.12 -11.18 29.97
N GLY A 115 -17.23 -11.58 30.60
CA GLY A 115 -18.17 -12.54 29.99
C GLY A 115 -18.80 -12.03 28.70
N LEU A 116 -19.27 -10.79 28.68
CA LEU A 116 -19.85 -10.15 27.50
C LEU A 116 -18.81 -9.94 26.41
N ALA A 117 -17.58 -9.54 26.77
CA ALA A 117 -16.49 -9.41 25.79
C ALA A 117 -16.15 -10.75 25.12
N ARG A 118 -16.15 -11.84 25.89
CA ARG A 118 -15.94 -13.19 25.32
C ARG A 118 -17.10 -13.63 24.40
N SER A 119 -18.36 -13.34 24.77
CA SER A 119 -19.50 -13.63 23.92
C SER A 119 -19.45 -12.89 22.60
N ARG A 120 -19.14 -11.58 22.64
CA ARG A 120 -18.95 -10.77 21.41
C ARG A 120 -17.74 -11.24 20.58
N ALA A 121 -16.67 -11.68 21.24
CA ALA A 121 -15.51 -12.28 20.57
C ALA A 121 -15.88 -13.58 19.85
N ASP A 122 -16.67 -14.45 20.47
CA ASP A 122 -17.15 -15.69 19.83
C ASP A 122 -18.06 -15.38 18.64
N GLU A 123 -18.92 -14.37 18.74
CA GLU A 123 -19.76 -13.90 17.63
C GLU A 123 -18.91 -13.36 16.47
N ALA A 124 -17.92 -12.50 16.75
CA ALA A 124 -17.02 -11.97 15.73
C ALA A 124 -16.21 -13.07 15.03
N LEU A 125 -15.69 -14.05 15.80
CA LEU A 125 -15.00 -15.21 15.25
C LEU A 125 -15.93 -16.11 14.42
N GLY A 126 -17.19 -16.24 14.83
CA GLY A 126 -18.24 -16.97 14.07
C GLY A 126 -18.51 -16.32 12.72
N ARG A 127 -18.77 -14.99 12.71
CA ARG A 127 -19.04 -14.22 11.48
C ARG A 127 -17.86 -14.27 10.49
N THR A 128 -16.64 -14.36 10.99
CA THR A 128 -15.44 -14.36 10.17
C THR A 128 -14.90 -15.75 9.82
N GLY A 129 -15.62 -16.83 10.21
CA GLY A 129 -15.23 -18.22 9.91
C GLY A 129 -14.01 -18.70 10.70
N LEU A 130 -13.71 -18.10 11.86
CA LEU A 130 -12.58 -18.45 12.72
C LEU A 130 -13.03 -19.10 14.06
N ALA A 131 -14.29 -19.50 14.19
CA ALA A 131 -14.86 -20.06 15.42
C ALA A 131 -14.08 -21.28 15.94
N GLU A 132 -13.60 -22.14 15.04
CA GLU A 132 -12.81 -23.34 15.38
C GLU A 132 -11.49 -23.01 16.07
N LEU A 133 -10.93 -21.82 15.83
CA LEU A 133 -9.69 -21.35 16.43
C LEU A 133 -9.88 -20.73 17.82
N ALA A 134 -11.11 -20.45 18.24
CA ALA A 134 -11.43 -19.65 19.43
C ALA A 134 -10.70 -20.10 20.70
N ARG A 135 -10.53 -21.40 20.89
CA ARG A 135 -9.88 -22.01 22.08
C ARG A 135 -8.37 -22.20 21.92
N ARG A 136 -7.82 -22.09 20.69
CA ARG A 136 -6.37 -22.24 20.45
C ARG A 136 -5.61 -21.07 21.06
N LYS A 137 -4.41 -21.30 21.56
CA LYS A 137 -3.48 -20.23 21.95
C LYS A 137 -2.90 -19.59 20.71
N ALA A 138 -2.71 -18.27 20.75
CA ALA A 138 -2.16 -17.51 19.63
C ALA A 138 -0.75 -17.99 19.20
N ALA A 139 0.05 -18.50 20.14
CA ALA A 139 1.36 -19.09 19.85
C ALA A 139 1.32 -20.29 18.90
N HIS A 140 0.18 -20.99 18.80
CA HIS A 140 0.03 -22.20 17.99
C HIS A 140 -0.66 -21.95 16.64
N LEU A 141 -0.80 -20.69 16.23
CA LEU A 141 -1.39 -20.30 14.96
C LEU A 141 -0.32 -20.18 13.86
N SER A 142 -0.69 -20.50 12.62
CA SER A 142 0.12 -20.13 11.45
C SER A 142 0.17 -18.62 11.26
N GLY A 143 1.12 -18.11 10.45
CA GLY A 143 1.24 -16.69 10.14
C GLY A 143 -0.07 -16.06 9.64
N GLY A 144 -0.70 -16.68 8.63
CA GLY A 144 -1.98 -16.20 8.09
C GLY A 144 -3.14 -16.32 9.07
N GLN A 145 -3.15 -17.33 9.97
CA GLN A 145 -4.13 -17.41 11.03
C GLN A 145 -3.94 -16.29 12.05
N ARG A 146 -2.70 -15.99 12.45
CA ARG A 146 -2.40 -14.86 13.34
C ARG A 146 -2.87 -13.55 12.74
N GLN A 147 -2.59 -13.32 11.46
CA GLN A 147 -2.99 -12.09 10.76
C GLN A 147 -4.52 -11.95 10.72
N ARG A 148 -5.26 -13.00 10.32
CA ARG A 148 -6.72 -12.96 10.30
C ARG A 148 -7.31 -12.71 11.70
N VAL A 149 -6.75 -13.32 12.74
CA VAL A 149 -7.18 -13.07 14.13
C VAL A 149 -6.91 -11.62 14.56
N ALA A 150 -5.77 -11.03 14.18
CA ALA A 150 -5.47 -9.61 14.46
C ALA A 150 -6.46 -8.66 13.78
N ILE A 151 -6.84 -8.95 12.54
CA ILE A 151 -7.86 -8.19 11.80
C ILE A 151 -9.22 -8.32 12.51
N VAL A 152 -9.63 -9.53 12.91
CA VAL A 152 -10.89 -9.73 13.67
C VAL A 152 -10.85 -9.00 14.99
N ARG A 153 -9.72 -9.03 15.73
CA ARG A 153 -9.55 -8.27 16.97
C ARG A 153 -9.77 -6.78 16.77
N ALA A 154 -9.27 -6.23 15.66
CA ALA A 154 -9.42 -4.83 15.32
C ALA A 154 -10.87 -4.49 14.95
N LEU A 155 -11.48 -5.25 14.04
CA LEU A 155 -12.85 -5.02 13.55
C LEU A 155 -13.92 -5.28 14.61
N ALA A 156 -13.69 -6.22 15.54
CA ALA A 156 -14.65 -6.53 16.59
C ALA A 156 -14.93 -5.34 17.53
N CYS A 157 -14.03 -4.36 17.57
CA CYS A 157 -14.19 -3.14 18.36
C CYS A 157 -15.17 -2.13 17.73
N ASP A 158 -15.50 -2.32 16.45
CA ASP A 158 -16.30 -1.39 15.64
C ASP A 158 -15.77 0.06 15.73
N PRO A 159 -14.47 0.29 15.40
CA PRO A 159 -13.83 1.60 15.56
C PRO A 159 -14.31 2.56 14.48
N ALA A 160 -14.18 3.89 14.71
CA ALA A 160 -14.43 4.87 13.65
C ALA A 160 -13.34 4.88 12.56
N LEU A 161 -12.10 4.49 12.93
CA LEU A 161 -10.94 4.43 12.01
C LEU A 161 -10.17 3.12 12.17
N LEU A 162 -10.01 2.39 11.07
CA LEU A 162 -9.16 1.20 10.97
C LEU A 162 -7.86 1.54 10.23
N LEU A 163 -6.73 1.30 10.88
CA LEU A 163 -5.39 1.47 10.31
C LEU A 163 -4.75 0.11 10.07
N LEU A 164 -4.26 -0.12 8.83
CA LEU A 164 -3.65 -1.37 8.42
C LEU A 164 -2.21 -1.08 7.93
N ASP A 165 -1.20 -1.51 8.69
CA ASP A 165 0.22 -1.35 8.33
C ASP A 165 0.75 -2.65 7.73
N GLU A 166 0.84 -2.70 6.40
CA GLU A 166 1.34 -3.85 5.62
C GLU A 166 0.73 -5.21 6.03
N PRO A 167 -0.60 -5.36 6.04
CA PRO A 167 -1.27 -6.51 6.64
C PRO A 167 -1.04 -7.84 5.92
N THR A 168 -0.41 -7.85 4.75
CA THR A 168 -0.11 -9.03 3.93
C THR A 168 1.37 -9.31 3.80
N SER A 169 2.24 -8.40 4.29
CA SER A 169 3.68 -8.59 4.26
C SER A 169 4.11 -9.81 5.11
N ALA A 170 5.29 -10.35 4.81
CA ALA A 170 5.87 -11.50 5.50
C ALA A 170 5.02 -12.80 5.47
N LEU A 171 4.05 -12.89 4.56
CA LEU A 171 3.26 -14.10 4.29
C LEU A 171 3.68 -14.70 2.94
N ASP A 172 3.57 -16.01 2.81
CA ASP A 172 3.74 -16.67 1.52
C ASP A 172 2.60 -16.31 0.55
N VAL A 173 2.83 -16.48 -0.76
CA VAL A 173 1.90 -16.05 -1.83
C VAL A 173 0.49 -16.63 -1.67
N ALA A 174 0.38 -17.90 -1.30
CA ALA A 174 -0.92 -18.56 -1.14
C ALA A 174 -1.69 -18.01 0.06
N VAL A 175 -0.99 -17.78 1.18
CA VAL A 175 -1.57 -17.20 2.40
C VAL A 175 -1.92 -15.73 2.18
N THR A 176 -1.08 -14.96 1.49
CA THR A 176 -1.36 -13.56 1.11
C THR A 176 -2.68 -13.45 0.36
N THR A 177 -2.91 -14.30 -0.64
CA THR A 177 -4.17 -14.32 -1.39
C THR A 177 -5.39 -14.55 -0.48
N GLN A 178 -5.27 -15.48 0.49
CA GLN A 178 -6.35 -15.76 1.44
C GLN A 178 -6.61 -14.58 2.39
N VAL A 179 -5.56 -13.95 2.92
CA VAL A 179 -5.67 -12.80 3.82
C VAL A 179 -6.23 -11.59 3.07
N ARG A 180 -5.82 -11.37 1.81
CA ARG A 180 -6.35 -10.30 0.94
C ARG A 180 -7.87 -10.48 0.70
N ALA A 181 -8.30 -11.69 0.35
CA ALA A 181 -9.72 -11.99 0.16
C ALA A 181 -10.52 -11.80 1.47
N PHE A 182 -9.94 -12.20 2.61
CA PHE A 182 -10.52 -12.00 3.93
C PHE A 182 -10.67 -10.49 4.26
N LEU A 183 -9.61 -9.69 4.07
CA LEU A 183 -9.63 -8.24 4.24
C LEU A 183 -10.69 -7.58 3.36
N ARG A 184 -10.68 -7.88 2.05
CA ARG A 184 -11.64 -7.31 1.09
C ARG A 184 -13.09 -7.47 1.54
N ARG A 185 -13.43 -8.67 2.02
CA ARG A 185 -14.79 -8.95 2.50
C ARG A 185 -15.13 -8.12 3.73
N HIS A 186 -14.32 -8.19 4.77
CA HIS A 186 -14.67 -7.65 6.07
C HIS A 186 -14.45 -6.15 6.21
N VAL A 187 -13.51 -5.56 5.47
CA VAL A 187 -13.31 -4.11 5.44
C VAL A 187 -14.45 -3.40 4.69
N ARG A 188 -15.01 -4.00 3.64
CA ARG A 188 -16.19 -3.46 2.95
C ARG A 188 -17.46 -3.50 3.81
N GLU A 189 -17.58 -4.50 4.69
CA GLU A 189 -18.70 -4.61 5.63
C GLU A 189 -18.54 -3.67 6.83
N PHE A 190 -17.35 -3.15 7.08
CA PHE A 190 -17.00 -2.36 8.27
C PHE A 190 -17.68 -0.98 8.32
N GLY A 191 -17.78 -0.28 7.19
CA GLY A 191 -18.46 1.01 7.07
C GLY A 191 -17.80 2.21 7.74
N GLY A 192 -16.73 2.03 8.51
CA GLY A 192 -15.89 3.10 9.06
C GLY A 192 -14.81 3.54 8.05
N VAL A 193 -13.95 4.47 8.45
CA VAL A 193 -12.80 4.89 7.64
C VAL A 193 -11.70 3.84 7.71
N THR A 194 -11.10 3.47 6.58
CA THR A 194 -9.94 2.58 6.55
C THR A 194 -8.76 3.25 5.85
N VAL A 195 -7.58 3.26 6.49
CA VAL A 195 -6.31 3.64 5.86
C VAL A 195 -5.38 2.44 5.86
N LEU A 196 -4.97 2.03 4.65
CA LEU A 196 -4.12 0.87 4.40
C LEU A 196 -2.75 1.34 3.90
N VAL A 197 -1.67 0.89 4.52
CA VAL A 197 -0.31 0.98 3.96
C VAL A 197 0.03 -0.36 3.34
N SER A 198 0.45 -0.38 2.08
CA SER A 198 1.00 -1.56 1.42
C SER A 198 2.14 -1.19 0.48
N HIS A 199 3.08 -2.12 0.30
CA HIS A 199 4.09 -2.08 -0.74
C HIS A 199 3.71 -2.99 -1.94
N ASP A 200 2.67 -3.82 -1.79
CA ASP A 200 2.13 -4.65 -2.88
C ASP A 200 1.04 -3.86 -3.62
N PRO A 201 1.23 -3.55 -4.91
CA PRO A 201 0.22 -2.86 -5.71
C PRO A 201 -1.12 -3.61 -5.74
N LEU A 202 -1.09 -4.93 -5.72
CA LEU A 202 -2.32 -5.73 -5.73
C LEU A 202 -3.20 -5.47 -4.50
N ASP A 203 -2.61 -5.18 -3.33
CA ASP A 203 -3.39 -4.81 -2.16
C ASP A 203 -4.15 -3.50 -2.40
N ALA A 204 -3.47 -2.47 -2.93
CA ALA A 204 -4.10 -1.20 -3.24
C ALA A 204 -5.22 -1.37 -4.29
N PHE A 205 -4.97 -2.12 -5.37
CA PHE A 205 -5.95 -2.32 -6.44
C PHE A 205 -7.16 -3.18 -6.03
N VAL A 206 -6.96 -4.15 -5.13
CA VAL A 206 -8.03 -5.08 -4.72
C VAL A 206 -8.84 -4.54 -3.54
N LEU A 207 -8.19 -3.79 -2.63
CA LEU A 207 -8.81 -3.41 -1.36
C LEU A 207 -9.27 -1.96 -1.33
N ALA A 208 -8.58 -1.04 -2.03
CA ALA A 208 -8.81 0.39 -1.89
C ALA A 208 -9.84 0.94 -2.88
N ASP A 209 -10.58 1.95 -2.43
CA ASP A 209 -11.43 2.80 -3.27
C ASP A 209 -10.62 3.95 -3.87
N ARG A 210 -9.62 4.45 -3.12
CA ARG A 210 -8.65 5.44 -3.59
C ARG A 210 -7.25 5.10 -3.14
N VAL A 211 -6.27 5.52 -3.93
CA VAL A 211 -4.83 5.34 -3.69
C VAL A 211 -4.16 6.69 -3.62
N ALA A 212 -3.40 6.92 -2.56
CA ALA A 212 -2.48 8.05 -2.43
C ALA A 212 -1.05 7.53 -2.60
N VAL A 213 -0.35 8.04 -3.59
CA VAL A 213 1.06 7.73 -3.84
C VAL A 213 1.91 8.71 -3.04
N LEU A 214 2.70 8.17 -2.13
CA LEU A 214 3.58 8.94 -1.26
C LEU A 214 5.03 8.78 -1.72
N GLU A 215 5.68 9.88 -2.07
CA GLU A 215 7.09 9.94 -2.42
C GLU A 215 7.74 11.13 -1.71
N ASP A 216 8.91 10.94 -1.15
CA ASP A 216 9.68 11.95 -0.43
C ASP A 216 8.86 12.73 0.60
N GLY A 217 7.97 12.04 1.31
CA GLY A 217 7.11 12.61 2.36
C GLY A 217 5.90 13.38 1.85
N ARG A 218 5.57 13.37 0.56
CA ARG A 218 4.45 14.11 -0.04
C ARG A 218 3.57 13.21 -0.88
N VAL A 219 2.30 13.55 -0.99
CA VAL A 219 1.37 12.88 -1.92
C VAL A 219 1.62 13.44 -3.32
N THR A 220 2.15 12.60 -4.21
CA THR A 220 2.46 12.95 -5.61
C THR A 220 1.29 12.64 -6.55
N GLN A 221 0.46 11.66 -6.20
CA GLN A 221 -0.74 11.30 -6.97
C GLN A 221 -1.82 10.77 -6.05
N LEU A 222 -3.08 11.14 -6.30
CA LEU A 222 -4.26 10.66 -5.57
C LEU A 222 -5.38 10.41 -6.58
N GLY A 223 -5.99 9.23 -6.52
CA GLY A 223 -7.10 8.88 -7.44
C GLY A 223 -7.62 7.47 -7.22
N ALA A 224 -8.56 7.05 -8.06
CA ALA A 224 -9.00 5.67 -8.10
C ALA A 224 -7.85 4.75 -8.58
N PRO A 225 -7.78 3.48 -8.12
CA PRO A 225 -6.73 2.55 -8.55
C PRO A 225 -6.59 2.47 -10.07
N ASP A 226 -7.69 2.31 -10.81
CA ASP A 226 -7.69 2.22 -12.26
C ASP A 226 -7.18 3.49 -12.97
N GLU A 227 -7.44 4.67 -12.39
CA GLU A 227 -6.95 5.94 -12.91
C GLU A 227 -5.44 6.03 -12.76
N ILE A 228 -4.93 5.71 -11.57
CA ILE A 228 -3.48 5.70 -11.28
C ILE A 228 -2.76 4.69 -12.20
N ALA A 229 -3.36 3.50 -12.41
CA ALA A 229 -2.79 2.50 -13.30
C ALA A 229 -2.70 2.97 -14.76
N ARG A 230 -3.73 3.67 -15.26
CA ARG A 230 -3.76 4.15 -16.66
C ARG A 230 -2.93 5.39 -16.91
N ARG A 231 -2.74 6.23 -15.88
CA ARG A 231 -2.06 7.53 -15.97
C ARG A 231 -1.04 7.69 -14.85
N PRO A 232 0.03 6.87 -14.84
CA PRO A 232 1.08 7.01 -13.85
C PRO A 232 1.82 8.33 -14.07
N ARG A 233 1.95 9.14 -13.02
CA ARG A 233 2.61 10.45 -13.06
C ARG A 233 4.03 10.44 -12.49
N THR A 234 4.42 9.31 -11.91
CA THR A 234 5.75 9.12 -11.33
C THR A 234 6.40 7.85 -11.85
N GLU A 235 7.74 7.82 -11.86
CA GLU A 235 8.49 6.61 -12.24
C GLU A 235 8.16 5.43 -11.32
N TYR A 236 7.91 5.71 -10.03
CA TYR A 236 7.50 4.70 -9.08
C TYR A 236 6.19 4.02 -9.50
N VAL A 237 5.15 4.81 -9.80
CA VAL A 237 3.85 4.27 -10.22
C VAL A 237 3.97 3.52 -11.55
N ALA A 238 4.69 4.09 -12.52
CA ALA A 238 4.90 3.43 -13.80
C ALA A 238 5.61 2.09 -13.64
N HIS A 239 6.67 2.05 -12.82
CA HIS A 239 7.39 0.82 -12.51
C HIS A 239 6.49 -0.21 -11.80
N LEU A 240 5.66 0.26 -10.85
CA LEU A 240 4.68 -0.55 -10.14
C LEU A 240 3.66 -1.21 -11.10
N MET A 241 3.29 -0.48 -12.16
CA MET A 241 2.39 -0.95 -13.22
C MET A 241 3.11 -1.74 -14.32
N GLY A 242 4.42 -1.95 -14.19
CA GLY A 242 5.23 -2.62 -15.19
C GLY A 242 5.31 -1.85 -16.51
N MET A 243 5.30 -0.51 -16.47
CA MET A 243 5.35 0.38 -17.64
C MET A 243 6.61 1.23 -17.63
N ASN A 244 7.02 1.67 -18.81
CA ASN A 244 7.94 2.78 -18.96
C ASN A 244 7.19 4.10 -18.86
N LEU A 245 7.82 5.11 -18.27
CA LEU A 245 7.32 6.48 -18.21
C LEU A 245 8.39 7.44 -18.73
N MET A 246 7.96 8.34 -19.61
CA MET A 246 8.74 9.50 -20.03
C MET A 246 7.94 10.74 -19.74
N ARG A 247 8.61 11.80 -19.30
CA ARG A 247 7.99 13.10 -19.03
C ARG A 247 8.68 14.18 -19.88
N ASP A 248 7.87 14.97 -20.55
CA ASP A 248 8.30 16.17 -21.28
C ASP A 248 7.39 17.35 -20.90
N GLY A 249 7.89 18.19 -20.00
CA GLY A 249 7.10 19.27 -19.40
C GLY A 249 5.88 18.73 -18.63
N THR A 250 4.68 19.05 -19.11
CA THR A 250 3.39 18.59 -18.57
C THR A 250 2.86 17.33 -19.24
N THR A 251 3.56 16.83 -20.26
CA THR A 251 3.15 15.67 -21.05
C THR A 251 3.82 14.42 -20.54
N TYR A 252 3.02 13.39 -20.28
CA TYR A 252 3.47 12.06 -19.90
C TYR A 252 3.26 11.10 -21.06
N ARG A 253 4.24 10.21 -21.26
CA ARG A 253 4.22 9.18 -22.30
C ARG A 253 4.55 7.84 -21.66
N THR A 254 3.63 6.87 -21.77
CA THR A 254 3.79 5.54 -21.21
C THR A 254 3.72 4.47 -22.28
N PHE A 255 4.47 3.39 -22.11
CA PHE A 255 4.48 2.23 -23.00
C PHE A 255 4.99 0.99 -22.26
N SER A 256 4.56 -0.18 -22.75
CA SER A 256 4.98 -1.45 -22.17
C SER A 256 6.46 -1.74 -22.43
N PRO A 257 7.19 -2.39 -21.50
CA PRO A 257 8.52 -2.95 -21.76
C PRO A 257 8.55 -3.93 -22.94
N THR A 258 7.44 -4.61 -23.23
CA THR A 258 7.31 -5.54 -24.36
C THR A 258 7.22 -4.84 -25.71
N SER A 259 6.88 -3.56 -25.77
CA SER A 259 6.86 -2.77 -27.01
C SER A 259 8.22 -2.18 -27.37
N VAL A 260 9.22 -2.31 -26.49
CA VAL A 260 10.60 -1.85 -26.73
C VAL A 260 11.34 -2.89 -27.57
N THR A 261 11.83 -2.49 -28.73
CA THR A 261 12.67 -3.34 -29.60
C THR A 261 14.14 -2.90 -29.47
N LEU A 262 15.04 -3.86 -29.30
CA LEU A 262 16.49 -3.63 -29.18
C LEU A 262 17.23 -4.01 -30.45
N TYR A 263 18.30 -3.27 -30.77
CA TYR A 263 19.19 -3.50 -31.89
C TYR A 263 20.64 -3.21 -31.51
N ARG A 264 21.58 -3.95 -32.11
CA ARG A 264 23.03 -3.71 -31.89
C ARG A 264 23.53 -2.49 -32.64
N GLU A 265 22.97 -2.21 -33.79
CA GLU A 265 23.32 -1.08 -34.63
C GLU A 265 22.07 -0.20 -34.84
N ARG A 266 22.30 1.04 -35.25
CA ARG A 266 21.20 1.98 -35.51
C ARG A 266 20.29 1.44 -36.62
N PRO A 267 19.03 1.11 -36.31
CA PRO A 267 18.12 0.54 -37.31
C PRO A 267 17.58 1.62 -38.27
N VAL A 268 17.27 1.20 -39.48
CA VAL A 268 16.36 1.95 -40.36
C VAL A 268 14.94 1.49 -40.04
N THR A 269 14.16 2.32 -39.38
CA THR A 269 12.85 1.95 -38.85
C THR A 269 11.82 3.07 -39.01
N SER A 270 10.54 2.70 -39.07
CA SER A 270 9.42 3.66 -39.02
C SER A 270 9.10 4.13 -37.59
N ALA A 271 9.73 3.56 -36.57
CA ALA A 271 9.56 3.99 -35.18
C ALA A 271 10.05 5.44 -35.02
N ARG A 272 9.25 6.27 -34.35
CA ARG A 272 9.58 7.68 -34.12
C ARG A 272 10.43 7.89 -32.89
N ASN A 273 10.33 6.94 -31.93
CA ASN A 273 11.10 6.97 -30.70
C ASN A 273 12.30 6.03 -30.85
N LEU A 274 13.49 6.58 -30.86
CA LEU A 274 14.75 5.87 -31.06
C LEU A 274 15.84 6.48 -30.20
N TRP A 275 16.48 5.65 -29.34
CA TRP A 275 17.51 6.09 -28.41
C TRP A 275 18.72 5.14 -28.47
N SER A 276 19.95 5.70 -28.33
CA SER A 276 21.15 4.92 -28.00
C SER A 276 21.27 4.89 -26.48
N LEU A 277 21.26 3.70 -25.89
CA LEU A 277 21.22 3.46 -24.45
C LEU A 277 22.20 2.37 -24.08
N ARG A 278 22.66 2.38 -22.83
CA ARG A 278 23.54 1.36 -22.26
C ARG A 278 22.72 0.39 -21.39
N ILE A 279 23.01 -0.89 -21.52
CA ILE A 279 22.43 -1.93 -20.66
C ILE A 279 23.07 -1.83 -19.28
N THR A 280 22.25 -1.70 -18.24
CA THR A 280 22.71 -1.64 -16.84
C THR A 280 22.44 -2.93 -16.06
N SER A 281 21.45 -3.71 -16.47
CA SER A 281 21.21 -5.05 -15.91
C SER A 281 20.35 -5.91 -16.83
N LEU A 282 20.48 -7.24 -16.68
CA LEU A 282 19.60 -8.23 -17.31
C LEU A 282 19.12 -9.20 -16.22
N VAL A 283 17.80 -9.31 -16.07
CA VAL A 283 17.18 -10.17 -15.04
C VAL A 283 16.15 -11.09 -15.68
N PRO A 284 16.16 -12.39 -15.42
CA PRO A 284 15.09 -13.29 -15.86
C PRO A 284 13.72 -12.79 -15.37
N HIS A 285 12.73 -12.72 -16.26
CA HIS A 285 11.38 -12.26 -15.96
C HIS A 285 10.34 -13.15 -16.66
N GLY A 286 9.88 -14.19 -15.98
CA GLY A 286 9.06 -15.23 -16.59
C GLY A 286 9.78 -15.92 -17.75
N ASP A 287 9.14 -15.94 -18.93
CA ASP A 287 9.71 -16.48 -20.17
C ASP A 287 10.62 -15.47 -20.91
N ALA A 288 10.65 -14.22 -20.46
CA ALA A 288 11.46 -13.15 -21.01
C ALA A 288 12.70 -12.85 -20.15
N VAL A 289 13.53 -11.95 -20.66
CA VAL A 289 14.61 -11.29 -19.91
C VAL A 289 14.30 -9.80 -19.87
N ARG A 290 14.23 -9.25 -18.67
CA ARG A 290 14.07 -7.83 -18.43
C ARG A 290 15.43 -7.14 -18.50
N VAL A 291 15.56 -6.21 -19.42
CA VAL A 291 16.77 -5.43 -19.68
C VAL A 291 16.54 -4.01 -19.22
N GLN A 292 17.37 -3.54 -18.27
CA GLN A 292 17.37 -2.14 -17.86
C GLN A 292 18.32 -1.34 -18.71
N LEU A 293 17.88 -0.20 -19.23
CA LEU A 293 18.59 0.64 -20.17
C LEU A 293 18.72 2.05 -19.62
N ARG A 294 19.91 2.65 -19.72
CA ARG A 294 20.16 4.03 -19.32
C ARG A 294 20.92 4.81 -20.40
N GLY A 295 20.63 6.12 -20.49
CA GLY A 295 21.28 7.08 -21.39
C GLY A 295 20.55 8.41 -21.36
N ALA A 296 20.14 8.90 -22.52
CA ALA A 296 19.29 10.09 -22.60
C ALA A 296 17.95 9.91 -21.89
N VAL A 297 17.50 8.69 -21.80
CA VAL A 297 16.31 8.25 -21.05
C VAL A 297 16.63 6.95 -20.30
N SER A 298 15.82 6.64 -19.29
CA SER A 298 15.87 5.34 -18.60
C SER A 298 14.67 4.52 -19.04
N LEU A 299 14.89 3.30 -19.57
CA LEU A 299 13.85 2.43 -20.08
C LEU A 299 14.06 0.99 -19.59
N VAL A 300 12.98 0.24 -19.62
CA VAL A 300 12.97 -1.21 -19.42
C VAL A 300 12.47 -1.86 -20.70
N ALA A 301 13.14 -2.92 -21.16
CA ALA A 301 12.73 -3.75 -22.28
C ALA A 301 12.57 -5.20 -21.82
N ASP A 302 11.48 -5.86 -22.20
CA ASP A 302 11.29 -7.29 -21.99
C ASP A 302 11.53 -8.00 -23.33
N VAL A 303 12.64 -8.74 -23.42
CA VAL A 303 13.07 -9.43 -24.65
C VAL A 303 13.12 -10.94 -24.44
N THR A 304 13.05 -11.71 -25.51
CA THR A 304 13.16 -13.17 -25.43
C THR A 304 14.59 -13.60 -25.09
N ARG A 305 14.76 -14.78 -24.50
CA ARG A 305 16.09 -15.36 -24.25
C ARG A 305 16.89 -15.55 -25.54
N GLY A 306 16.21 -15.88 -26.66
CA GLY A 306 16.81 -15.96 -27.99
C GLY A 306 17.38 -14.62 -28.42
N ALA A 307 16.64 -13.52 -28.27
CA ALA A 307 17.12 -12.18 -28.61
C ALA A 307 18.35 -11.76 -27.79
N VAL A 308 18.43 -12.16 -26.51
CA VAL A 308 19.64 -11.92 -25.68
C VAL A 308 20.85 -12.60 -26.28
N ALA A 309 20.72 -13.83 -26.73
CA ALA A 309 21.81 -14.59 -27.36
C ALA A 309 22.16 -14.06 -28.76
N ASP A 310 21.15 -13.83 -29.61
CA ASP A 310 21.36 -13.41 -31.00
C ASP A 310 21.96 -12.01 -31.10
N LEU A 311 21.63 -11.11 -30.16
CA LEU A 311 22.13 -9.74 -30.10
C LEU A 311 23.32 -9.61 -29.13
N ASP A 312 23.81 -10.69 -28.54
CA ASP A 312 24.90 -10.70 -27.56
C ASP A 312 24.72 -9.60 -26.49
N LEU A 313 23.54 -9.60 -25.85
CA LEU A 313 23.20 -8.58 -24.84
C LEU A 313 23.84 -8.94 -23.50
N HIS A 314 24.62 -8.03 -22.96
CA HIS A 314 25.21 -8.12 -21.61
C HIS A 314 25.34 -6.73 -20.98
N GLU A 315 25.67 -6.66 -19.72
CA GLU A 315 25.87 -5.38 -19.02
C GLU A 315 26.95 -4.55 -19.71
N ASP A 316 26.80 -3.23 -19.64
CA ASP A 316 27.67 -2.20 -20.24
C ASP A 316 27.66 -2.12 -21.77
N VAL A 317 26.90 -2.96 -22.47
CA VAL A 317 26.75 -2.87 -23.93
C VAL A 317 25.85 -1.70 -24.32
N GLU A 318 26.26 -0.96 -25.36
CA GLU A 318 25.40 0.02 -26.02
C GLU A 318 24.48 -0.64 -27.04
N VAL A 319 23.21 -0.29 -26.98
CA VAL A 319 22.16 -0.78 -27.86
C VAL A 319 21.27 0.37 -28.32
N TRP A 320 20.63 0.21 -29.45
CA TRP A 320 19.56 1.07 -29.90
C TRP A 320 18.22 0.50 -29.43
N ALA A 321 17.42 1.33 -28.79
CA ALA A 321 16.06 0.99 -28.36
C ALA A 321 15.05 1.79 -29.19
N SER A 322 14.02 1.12 -29.70
CA SER A 322 12.94 1.80 -30.43
C SER A 322 11.56 1.41 -29.92
N VAL A 323 10.62 2.37 -30.02
CA VAL A 323 9.21 2.17 -29.72
C VAL A 323 8.38 2.83 -30.82
N LYS A 324 7.38 2.13 -31.37
CA LYS A 324 6.44 2.69 -32.33
C LYS A 324 5.53 3.70 -31.63
N GLU A 325 5.22 4.81 -32.28
CA GLU A 325 4.34 5.84 -31.72
C GLU A 325 2.92 5.29 -31.42
N THR A 326 2.47 4.28 -32.14
CA THR A 326 1.18 3.61 -31.91
C THR A 326 1.13 2.81 -30.59
N GLU A 327 2.28 2.49 -30.01
CA GLU A 327 2.40 1.78 -28.72
C GLU A 327 2.55 2.73 -27.54
N VAL A 328 2.65 4.04 -27.80
CA VAL A 328 2.81 5.07 -26.78
C VAL A 328 1.46 5.67 -26.44
N THR A 329 1.10 5.62 -25.17
CA THR A 329 -0.03 6.36 -24.62
C THR A 329 0.45 7.69 -24.10
N THR A 330 -0.13 8.79 -24.57
CA THR A 330 0.21 10.16 -24.18
C THR A 330 -0.95 10.78 -23.40
N PHE A 331 -0.64 11.47 -22.30
CA PHE A 331 -1.62 12.22 -21.51
C PHE A 331 -0.96 13.45 -20.88
N GLU A 332 -1.77 14.43 -20.50
CA GLU A 332 -1.34 15.67 -19.83
C GLU A 332 -1.67 15.59 -18.32
N ASP A 333 -0.99 16.47 -17.55
CA ASP A 333 -1.18 16.56 -16.09
C ASP A 333 -2.57 17.12 -15.71
#